data_279e4cc4abff543f4189d6f8c4a52819
#
_entry.id   279e4cc4abff543f4189d6f8c4a52819
#
_cell.length_a   1.000
_cell.length_b   1.000
_cell.length_c   1.000
_cell.angle_alpha   90.00
_cell.angle_beta   90.00
_cell.angle_gamma   90.00
#
_symmetry.space_group_name_H-M   'P 1'
#
loop_
_entity.id
_entity.type
_entity.pdbx_description
1 polymer ?
#
loop_
_entity_poly.entity_id
_entity_poly.type
_entity_poly.pdbx_seq_one_letter_code
_entity_poly.pdbx_strand_id
1 'polypeptide(L)'
;LEPVALWASFADLNAVPRPSKNELRVTQFMREFGQRLGLPTEVDGVGNVLIRKAATTGREGRPTVVLQSHLDMVWQKNADSSFDFDNQGIDMFIEGDWVKARGTTLGADNGIGVASIMAILASKDLEHPAIEALFTIDEETGMTGAKSLPAGWLHGRILLNLDTEEDHVLTIGCAGGVNVSGKLPVAMQTTGKDSLGVKVSVRGLKGGHSGMDIVLGRANANKLMNRLAYEASQRFGFQLAAVQGGGLRNAIPRESFATGAINPKDRDAFAGWLGETSRVIREEYQLTDPDMRIDVEFLAAAPEKVVTTSDQTKLFAIVDACPNGIFRMSPSIPGLVQSSNNLASVALKGDHVDFLCLTRSSVDSERDEVARVICSLFTALGASAETDSDYPGWQPLPESSIVKLMSGLYKEMFIGEAHVEACHAGLECGIIGSHFPGMEMISFGPNITGAHSPDEKVQISSVQKFWRYLTETLKRI
;
A
#
# COMPACT_ATOMS: atom_id res chain seq x y z
N LEU A 1 -0.38 16.63 28.84
CA LEU A 1 -1.29 16.71 27.69
C LEU A 1 -2.65 16.15 28.06
N GLU A 2 -3.71 16.63 27.41
CA GLU A 2 -5.06 16.11 27.56
C GLU A 2 -5.47 15.31 26.30
N PRO A 3 -6.17 14.16 26.43
CA PRO A 3 -6.56 13.50 27.68
C PRO A 3 -5.37 12.81 28.36
N VAL A 4 -5.23 13.02 29.68
CA VAL A 4 -4.07 12.52 30.46
C VAL A 4 -3.88 11.01 30.33
N ALA A 5 -4.97 10.23 30.42
CA ALA A 5 -4.91 8.77 30.40
C ALA A 5 -4.37 8.23 29.05
N LEU A 6 -4.76 8.85 27.92
CA LEU A 6 -4.28 8.47 26.60
C LEU A 6 -2.78 8.75 26.45
N TRP A 7 -2.36 9.98 26.79
CA TRP A 7 -0.95 10.36 26.63
C TRP A 7 -0.03 9.61 27.60
N ALA A 8 -0.50 9.28 28.82
CA ALA A 8 0.23 8.41 29.72
C ALA A 8 0.39 6.98 29.12
N SER A 9 -0.69 6.43 28.58
CA SER A 9 -0.65 5.12 27.88
C SER A 9 0.29 5.15 26.67
N PHE A 10 0.31 6.25 25.90
CA PHE A 10 1.23 6.40 24.77
C PHE A 10 2.69 6.48 25.22
N ALA A 11 2.97 7.18 26.31
CA ALA A 11 4.31 7.22 26.90
C ALA A 11 4.77 5.85 27.40
N ASP A 12 3.89 5.12 28.11
CA ASP A 12 4.18 3.77 28.59
C ASP A 12 4.44 2.80 27.43
N LEU A 13 3.63 2.87 26.37
CA LEU A 13 3.81 2.07 25.16
C LEU A 13 5.12 2.38 24.45
N ASN A 14 5.45 3.64 24.27
CA ASN A 14 6.69 4.07 23.57
C ASN A 14 7.97 3.86 24.40
N ALA A 15 7.85 3.57 25.70
CA ALA A 15 8.96 3.07 26.50
C ALA A 15 9.33 1.61 26.17
N VAL A 16 8.44 0.87 25.48
CA VAL A 16 8.64 -0.53 25.08
C VAL A 16 9.09 -0.59 23.62
N PRO A 17 10.30 -1.13 23.33
CA PRO A 17 10.73 -1.42 21.97
C PRO A 17 9.73 -2.34 21.24
N ARG A 18 9.27 -1.90 20.04
CA ARG A 18 8.24 -2.60 19.26
C ARG A 18 8.42 -2.50 17.74
N PRO A 19 9.66 -2.63 17.22
CA PRO A 19 9.84 -2.61 15.78
C PRO A 19 9.16 -3.83 15.13
N SER A 20 8.61 -3.64 13.93
CA SER A 20 7.99 -4.71 13.15
C SER A 20 8.91 -5.92 13.05
N LYS A 21 8.38 -7.13 13.19
CA LYS A 21 9.06 -8.43 13.31
C LYS A 21 9.75 -8.69 14.64
N ASN A 22 9.67 -7.79 15.62
CA ASN A 22 10.26 -7.99 16.96
C ASN A 22 9.28 -7.50 18.06
N GLU A 23 8.02 -7.99 18.03
CA GLU A 23 6.91 -7.52 18.86
C GLU A 23 6.76 -8.27 20.19
N LEU A 24 7.61 -9.26 20.51
CA LEU A 24 7.46 -10.06 21.72
C LEU A 24 7.36 -9.24 23.00
N ARG A 25 8.11 -8.15 23.13
CA ARG A 25 8.10 -7.29 24.31
C ARG A 25 6.78 -6.51 24.44
N VAL A 26 6.28 -5.95 23.34
CA VAL A 26 5.04 -5.19 23.36
C VAL A 26 3.83 -6.11 23.51
N THR A 27 3.85 -7.32 22.95
CA THR A 27 2.85 -8.37 23.19
C THR A 27 2.77 -8.72 24.68
N GLN A 28 3.92 -8.95 25.32
CA GLN A 28 3.99 -9.22 26.76
C GLN A 28 3.51 -8.03 27.58
N PHE A 29 3.90 -6.81 27.21
CA PHE A 29 3.43 -5.57 27.84
C PHE A 29 1.89 -5.46 27.81
N MET A 30 1.28 -5.68 26.66
CA MET A 30 -0.17 -5.63 26.50
C MET A 30 -0.89 -6.74 27.26
N ARG A 31 -0.33 -7.96 27.27
CA ARG A 31 -0.85 -9.06 28.07
C ARG A 31 -0.86 -8.70 29.57
N GLU A 32 0.25 -8.20 30.08
CA GLU A 32 0.37 -7.78 31.48
C GLU A 32 -0.54 -6.60 31.80
N PHE A 33 -0.74 -5.67 30.85
CA PHE A 33 -1.66 -4.55 31.00
C PHE A 33 -3.09 -5.05 31.24
N GLY A 34 -3.61 -5.94 30.40
CA GLY A 34 -4.95 -6.50 30.57
C GLY A 34 -5.10 -7.28 31.88
N GLN A 35 -4.06 -8.07 32.26
CA GLN A 35 -4.06 -8.81 33.54
C GLN A 35 -4.07 -7.88 34.76
N ARG A 36 -3.30 -6.78 34.74
CA ARG A 36 -3.33 -5.79 35.84
C ARG A 36 -4.69 -5.14 36.04
N LEU A 37 -5.46 -5.00 34.96
CA LEU A 37 -6.83 -4.49 35.01
C LEU A 37 -7.86 -5.56 35.45
N GLY A 38 -7.44 -6.81 35.57
CA GLY A 38 -8.33 -7.95 35.88
C GLY A 38 -9.27 -8.30 34.72
N LEU A 39 -8.91 -7.93 33.48
CA LEU A 39 -9.70 -8.20 32.29
C LEU A 39 -9.29 -9.53 31.64
N PRO A 40 -10.26 -10.31 31.08
CA PRO A 40 -9.94 -11.48 30.27
C PRO A 40 -9.00 -11.09 29.12
N THR A 41 -7.82 -11.72 29.09
CA THR A 41 -6.75 -11.41 28.14
C THR A 41 -6.21 -12.68 27.52
N GLU A 42 -6.23 -12.75 26.22
CA GLU A 42 -5.76 -13.88 25.42
C GLU A 42 -4.65 -13.41 24.47
N VAL A 43 -3.73 -14.30 24.16
CA VAL A 43 -2.70 -14.11 23.13
C VAL A 43 -2.77 -15.30 22.19
N ASP A 44 -2.84 -15.06 20.90
CA ASP A 44 -2.87 -16.13 19.91
C ASP A 44 -1.46 -16.70 19.60
N GLY A 45 -1.43 -17.65 18.66
CA GLY A 45 -0.19 -18.37 18.33
C GLY A 45 0.90 -17.52 17.67
N VAL A 46 0.55 -16.34 17.12
CA VAL A 46 1.52 -15.44 16.45
C VAL A 46 1.86 -14.22 17.28
N GLY A 47 1.08 -13.88 18.30
CA GLY A 47 1.33 -12.77 19.21
C GLY A 47 0.29 -11.64 19.19
N ASN A 48 -0.83 -11.82 18.48
CA ASN A 48 -1.96 -10.89 18.61
C ASN A 48 -2.53 -10.96 20.03
N VAL A 49 -2.98 -9.84 20.56
CA VAL A 49 -3.56 -9.76 21.92
C VAL A 49 -5.03 -9.35 21.82
N LEU A 50 -5.87 -10.06 22.55
CA LEU A 50 -7.30 -9.76 22.69
C LEU A 50 -7.64 -9.57 24.17
N ILE A 51 -8.15 -8.35 24.50
CA ILE A 51 -8.58 -8.00 25.85
C ILE A 51 -10.08 -7.72 25.80
N ARG A 52 -10.88 -8.40 26.65
CA ARG A 52 -12.33 -8.20 26.70
C ARG A 52 -12.73 -7.37 27.91
N LYS A 53 -13.64 -6.40 27.68
CA LYS A 53 -14.24 -5.58 28.74
C LYS A 53 -15.75 -5.66 28.64
N ALA A 54 -16.41 -5.99 29.76
CA ALA A 54 -17.87 -6.05 29.82
C ALA A 54 -18.48 -4.67 29.55
N ALA A 55 -19.71 -4.66 29.05
CA ALA A 55 -20.48 -3.44 28.86
C ALA A 55 -20.68 -2.69 30.21
N THR A 56 -20.75 -1.38 30.15
CA THR A 56 -21.14 -0.57 31.30
C THR A 56 -22.64 -0.74 31.59
N THR A 57 -23.05 -0.48 32.84
CA THR A 57 -24.42 -0.64 33.28
C THR A 57 -25.41 0.06 32.35
N GLY A 58 -26.42 -0.69 31.90
CA GLY A 58 -27.44 -0.25 30.96
C GLY A 58 -27.05 -0.33 29.48
N ARG A 59 -25.87 -0.89 29.15
CA ARG A 59 -25.38 -1.11 27.78
C ARG A 59 -25.24 -2.57 27.39
N GLU A 60 -25.65 -3.51 28.25
CA GLU A 60 -25.45 -4.96 28.11
C GLU A 60 -26.16 -5.55 26.88
N GLY A 61 -27.25 -4.92 26.44
CA GLY A 61 -28.01 -5.32 25.25
C GLY A 61 -27.51 -4.74 23.92
N ARG A 62 -26.44 -3.96 23.94
CA ARG A 62 -25.89 -3.33 22.75
C ARG A 62 -24.93 -4.27 22.03
N PRO A 63 -24.72 -4.10 20.69
CA PRO A 63 -23.74 -4.88 19.94
C PRO A 63 -22.33 -4.75 20.54
N THR A 64 -21.62 -5.87 20.65
CA THR A 64 -20.20 -5.85 21.02
C THR A 64 -19.37 -5.12 19.94
N VAL A 65 -18.48 -4.24 20.36
CA VAL A 65 -17.60 -3.47 19.49
C VAL A 65 -16.18 -4.03 19.56
N VAL A 66 -15.57 -4.26 18.42
CA VAL A 66 -14.14 -4.52 18.30
C VAL A 66 -13.42 -3.18 18.13
N LEU A 67 -12.51 -2.85 19.05
CA LEU A 67 -11.54 -1.77 18.89
C LEU A 67 -10.24 -2.37 18.42
N GLN A 68 -9.70 -1.92 17.30
CA GLN A 68 -8.52 -2.56 16.71
C GLN A 68 -7.43 -1.53 16.39
N SER A 69 -6.19 -1.91 16.69
CA SER A 69 -4.94 -1.19 16.38
C SER A 69 -3.79 -2.18 16.30
N HIS A 70 -2.72 -1.85 15.56
CA HIS A 70 -1.51 -2.68 15.52
C HIS A 70 -0.47 -2.24 16.55
N LEU A 71 0.32 -3.21 17.03
CA LEU A 71 1.32 -3.01 18.10
C LEU A 71 2.68 -2.59 17.57
N ASP A 72 3.04 -3.03 16.39
CA ASP A 72 4.34 -2.74 15.78
C ASP A 72 4.44 -1.30 15.29
N MET A 73 5.59 -0.90 14.86
CA MET A 73 5.87 0.40 14.24
C MET A 73 6.99 0.27 13.22
N VAL A 74 6.98 1.09 12.19
CA VAL A 74 8.12 1.30 11.30
C VAL A 74 9.28 1.91 12.11
N TRP A 75 10.47 1.35 11.95
CA TRP A 75 11.67 1.72 12.71
C TRP A 75 12.72 2.38 11.80
N GLN A 76 12.57 3.70 11.61
CA GLN A 76 13.48 4.52 10.81
C GLN A 76 14.21 5.54 11.68
N LYS A 77 15.47 5.79 11.35
CA LYS A 77 16.30 6.83 11.98
C LYS A 77 17.23 7.46 10.96
N ASN A 78 17.69 8.68 11.24
CA ASN A 78 18.72 9.32 10.45
C ASN A 78 20.05 8.56 10.54
N ALA A 79 20.86 8.61 9.50
CA ALA A 79 22.12 7.85 9.40
C ALA A 79 23.15 8.19 10.51
N ASP A 80 23.08 9.38 11.08
CA ASP A 80 23.92 9.88 12.18
C ASP A 80 23.36 9.53 13.57
N SER A 81 22.15 8.95 13.67
CA SER A 81 21.55 8.54 14.93
C SER A 81 22.10 7.20 15.41
N SER A 82 22.54 7.15 16.66
CA SER A 82 22.98 5.93 17.36
C SER A 82 21.83 5.17 18.05
N PHE A 83 20.57 5.60 17.85
CA PHE A 83 19.41 5.00 18.51
C PHE A 83 19.28 3.49 18.22
N ASP A 84 18.95 2.71 19.24
CA ASP A 84 18.79 1.25 19.17
C ASP A 84 17.31 0.89 19.40
N PHE A 85 16.59 0.59 18.32
CA PHE A 85 15.17 0.23 18.36
C PHE A 85 14.87 -1.08 19.09
N ASP A 86 15.88 -1.93 19.28
CA ASP A 86 15.68 -3.18 20.02
C ASP A 86 15.75 -2.99 21.54
N ASN A 87 16.39 -1.92 22.03
CA ASN A 87 16.67 -1.77 23.45
C ASN A 87 16.28 -0.41 24.05
N GLN A 88 15.93 0.58 23.24
CA GLN A 88 15.60 1.93 23.71
C GLN A 88 14.14 2.27 23.43
N GLY A 89 13.49 2.91 24.40
CA GLY A 89 12.19 3.57 24.19
C GLY A 89 12.34 4.88 23.42
N ILE A 90 11.27 5.29 22.75
CA ILE A 90 11.25 6.50 21.90
C ILE A 90 11.37 7.76 22.79
N ASP A 91 12.35 8.62 22.47
CA ASP A 91 12.54 9.91 23.13
C ASP A 91 11.62 10.97 22.52
N MET A 92 10.46 11.16 23.16
CA MET A 92 9.40 12.06 22.70
C MET A 92 9.58 13.48 23.25
N PHE A 93 9.19 14.48 22.46
CA PHE A 93 9.13 15.87 22.89
C PHE A 93 7.95 16.61 22.25
N ILE A 94 7.58 17.74 22.84
CA ILE A 94 6.49 18.59 22.36
C ILE A 94 7.09 19.80 21.62
N GLU A 95 6.55 20.08 20.44
CA GLU A 95 6.86 21.28 19.67
C GLU A 95 5.58 21.93 19.15
N GLY A 96 5.15 23.00 19.79
CA GLY A 96 3.86 23.65 19.47
C GLY A 96 2.70 22.71 19.72
N ASP A 97 1.87 22.47 18.71
CA ASP A 97 0.72 21.55 18.76
C ASP A 97 1.09 20.11 18.33
N TRP A 98 2.38 19.73 18.39
CA TRP A 98 2.85 18.44 17.90
C TRP A 98 3.67 17.70 18.96
N VAL A 99 3.47 16.37 19.01
CA VAL A 99 4.41 15.44 19.64
C VAL A 99 5.28 14.83 18.56
N LYS A 100 6.59 14.78 18.81
CA LYS A 100 7.65 14.32 17.88
C LYS A 100 8.63 13.40 18.60
N ALA A 101 9.46 12.68 17.86
CA ALA A 101 10.58 11.91 18.37
C ALA A 101 11.94 12.53 17.97
N ARG A 102 12.99 12.30 18.78
CA ARG A 102 14.33 12.82 18.50
C ARG A 102 15.11 11.89 17.55
N GLY A 103 15.06 12.22 16.25
CA GLY A 103 15.88 11.56 15.22
C GLY A 103 15.45 10.13 14.88
N THR A 104 14.23 9.74 15.24
CA THR A 104 13.63 8.45 14.93
C THR A 104 12.17 8.64 14.52
N THR A 105 11.54 7.61 13.95
CA THR A 105 10.08 7.49 13.90
C THR A 105 9.50 7.63 15.31
N LEU A 106 8.29 8.19 15.41
CA LEU A 106 7.59 8.40 16.69
C LEU A 106 6.79 7.14 17.10
N GLY A 107 6.27 6.40 16.12
CA GLY A 107 5.34 5.30 16.34
C GLY A 107 3.96 5.78 16.81
N ALA A 108 3.53 6.95 16.35
CA ALA A 108 2.15 7.43 16.52
C ALA A 108 1.20 6.57 15.70
N ASP A 109 1.64 6.16 14.54
CA ASP A 109 1.12 5.08 13.72
C ASP A 109 1.61 3.73 14.30
N ASN A 110 0.80 2.86 14.86
CA ASN A 110 -0.57 3.07 15.32
C ASN A 110 -0.62 3.19 16.86
N GLY A 111 0.45 3.70 17.47
CA GLY A 111 0.58 3.83 18.94
C GLY A 111 -0.48 4.71 19.60
N ILE A 112 -1.01 5.73 18.91
CA ILE A 112 -2.09 6.55 19.43
C ILE A 112 -3.41 5.75 19.47
N GLY A 113 -3.67 4.93 18.49
CA GLY A 113 -4.80 4.00 18.50
C GLY A 113 -4.70 3.02 19.67
N VAL A 114 -3.54 2.37 19.83
CA VAL A 114 -3.26 1.46 20.96
C VAL A 114 -3.46 2.19 22.30
N ALA A 115 -2.88 3.37 22.48
CA ALA A 115 -2.98 4.15 23.70
C ALA A 115 -4.43 4.57 24.01
N SER A 116 -5.21 4.89 22.99
CA SER A 116 -6.64 5.21 23.13
C SER A 116 -7.43 4.01 23.64
N ILE A 117 -7.18 2.83 23.08
CA ILE A 117 -7.80 1.58 23.53
C ILE A 117 -7.39 1.27 24.99
N MET A 118 -6.10 1.43 25.32
CA MET A 118 -5.62 1.25 26.70
C MET A 118 -6.34 2.18 27.66
N ALA A 119 -6.49 3.45 27.33
CA ALA A 119 -7.20 4.43 28.17
C ALA A 119 -8.69 4.06 28.37
N ILE A 120 -9.36 3.57 27.30
CA ILE A 120 -10.76 3.07 27.39
C ILE A 120 -10.84 1.85 28.29
N LEU A 121 -9.93 0.88 28.13
CA LEU A 121 -9.91 -0.32 28.96
C LEU A 121 -9.70 -0.01 30.46
N ALA A 122 -8.83 0.95 30.77
CA ALA A 122 -8.55 1.38 32.15
C ALA A 122 -9.65 2.29 32.74
N SER A 123 -10.47 2.94 31.93
CA SER A 123 -11.51 3.86 32.38
C SER A 123 -12.62 3.14 33.18
N LYS A 124 -13.14 3.84 34.20
CA LYS A 124 -14.30 3.42 34.99
C LYS A 124 -15.55 4.25 34.71
N ASP A 125 -15.39 5.37 34.02
CA ASP A 125 -16.43 6.40 33.90
C ASP A 125 -16.97 6.56 32.47
N LEU A 126 -16.31 5.95 31.47
CA LEU A 126 -16.77 5.98 30.08
C LEU A 126 -17.89 4.97 29.86
N GLU A 127 -19.01 5.43 29.31
CA GLU A 127 -20.09 4.55 28.89
C GLU A 127 -19.73 3.86 27.56
N HIS A 128 -19.86 2.53 27.52
CA HIS A 128 -19.55 1.75 26.32
C HIS A 128 -20.31 0.40 26.30
N PRO A 129 -20.61 -0.19 25.13
CA PRO A 129 -21.05 -1.56 24.99
C PRO A 129 -19.93 -2.54 25.39
N ALA A 130 -20.17 -3.84 25.31
CA ALA A 130 -19.09 -4.82 25.47
C ALA A 130 -17.99 -4.54 24.43
N ILE A 131 -16.72 -4.60 24.84
CA ILE A 131 -15.55 -4.30 24.01
C ILE A 131 -14.68 -5.55 23.87
N GLU A 132 -14.28 -5.82 22.65
CA GLU A 132 -13.18 -6.70 22.27
C GLU A 132 -12.06 -5.81 21.75
N ALA A 133 -11.00 -5.62 22.55
CA ALA A 133 -9.82 -4.83 22.16
C ALA A 133 -8.82 -5.76 21.49
N LEU A 134 -8.71 -5.67 20.17
CA LEU A 134 -7.82 -6.45 19.34
C LEU A 134 -6.57 -5.65 19.02
N PHE A 135 -5.43 -6.21 19.37
CA PHE A 135 -4.11 -5.66 19.04
C PHE A 135 -3.38 -6.65 18.14
N THR A 136 -3.12 -6.25 16.91
CA THR A 136 -2.44 -7.06 15.90
C THR A 136 -0.94 -6.79 15.90
N ILE A 137 -0.18 -7.69 15.29
CA ILE A 137 1.27 -7.56 15.08
C ILE A 137 1.60 -7.52 13.60
N ASP A 138 2.78 -6.96 13.28
CA ASP A 138 3.36 -7.02 11.94
C ASP A 138 2.44 -6.46 10.85
N GLU A 139 1.73 -5.36 11.13
CA GLU A 139 0.94 -4.65 10.12
C GLU A 139 1.83 -4.12 9.02
N GLU A 140 2.87 -3.40 9.40
CA GLU A 140 3.75 -2.55 8.58
C GLU A 140 4.58 -3.31 7.53
N THR A 141 4.77 -4.61 7.71
CA THR A 141 5.62 -5.39 6.81
C THR A 141 4.95 -6.61 6.18
N GLY A 142 3.85 -7.11 6.77
CA GLY A 142 3.25 -8.33 6.27
C GLY A 142 1.82 -8.60 6.65
N MET A 143 1.23 -7.81 7.55
CA MET A 143 -0.11 -8.04 8.12
C MET A 143 -0.27 -9.47 8.66
N THR A 144 0.81 -10.03 9.22
CA THR A 144 0.87 -11.43 9.68
C THR A 144 -0.14 -11.64 10.80
N GLY A 145 -0.31 -10.64 11.68
CA GLY A 145 -1.28 -10.68 12.77
C GLY A 145 -2.69 -10.86 12.25
N ALA A 146 -3.16 -9.97 11.39
CA ALA A 146 -4.51 -10.02 10.82
C ALA A 146 -4.77 -11.31 10.03
N LYS A 147 -3.80 -11.76 9.23
CA LYS A 147 -3.87 -13.01 8.44
C LYS A 147 -4.00 -14.27 9.30
N SER A 148 -3.52 -14.23 10.54
CA SER A 148 -3.45 -15.40 11.43
C SER A 148 -4.55 -15.44 12.48
N LEU A 149 -5.53 -14.52 12.44
CA LEU A 149 -6.60 -14.45 13.44
C LEU A 149 -7.37 -15.76 13.52
N PRO A 150 -7.54 -16.35 14.72
CA PRO A 150 -8.27 -17.58 14.87
C PRO A 150 -9.76 -17.42 14.52
N ALA A 151 -10.32 -18.40 13.83
CA ALA A 151 -11.74 -18.41 13.53
C ALA A 151 -12.59 -18.38 14.83
N GLY A 152 -13.59 -17.50 14.86
CA GLY A 152 -14.48 -17.35 16.02
C GLY A 152 -13.85 -16.67 17.24
N TRP A 153 -12.69 -16.09 17.13
CA TRP A 153 -12.02 -15.38 18.22
C TRP A 153 -12.71 -14.06 18.56
N LEU A 154 -13.25 -13.37 17.56
CA LEU A 154 -14.06 -12.16 17.72
C LEU A 154 -15.55 -12.48 17.61
N HIS A 155 -16.36 -11.83 18.45
CA HIS A 155 -17.82 -11.92 18.47
C HIS A 155 -18.49 -10.59 18.12
N GLY A 156 -17.73 -9.50 18.13
CA GLY A 156 -18.19 -8.14 17.79
C GLY A 156 -18.72 -8.07 16.37
N ARG A 157 -19.75 -7.24 16.17
CA ARG A 157 -20.39 -6.98 14.88
C ARG A 157 -19.99 -5.66 14.27
N ILE A 158 -19.32 -4.81 15.04
CA ILE A 158 -18.84 -3.50 14.64
C ILE A 158 -17.35 -3.46 14.96
N LEU A 159 -16.53 -3.12 13.97
CA LEU A 159 -15.11 -2.90 14.16
C LEU A 159 -14.77 -1.44 13.93
N LEU A 160 -14.17 -0.83 14.93
CA LEU A 160 -13.58 0.49 14.89
C LEU A 160 -12.06 0.31 14.82
N ASN A 161 -11.51 0.44 13.64
CA ASN A 161 -10.06 0.46 13.42
C ASN A 161 -9.57 1.89 13.64
N LEU A 162 -8.48 2.06 14.39
CA LEU A 162 -7.98 3.37 14.81
C LEU A 162 -6.68 3.75 14.11
N ASP A 163 -6.63 3.52 12.79
CA ASP A 163 -5.40 3.53 11.99
C ASP A 163 -5.38 4.57 10.85
N THR A 164 -6.40 5.38 10.73
CA THR A 164 -6.43 6.50 9.78
C THR A 164 -5.65 7.69 10.33
N GLU A 165 -4.89 8.37 9.48
CA GLU A 165 -3.97 9.45 9.87
C GLU A 165 -4.51 10.87 9.64
N GLU A 166 -5.80 11.01 9.33
CA GLU A 166 -6.47 12.29 9.10
C GLU A 166 -7.77 12.39 9.89
N ASP A 167 -7.89 13.39 10.77
CA ASP A 167 -8.98 13.48 11.76
C ASP A 167 -10.35 13.89 11.20
N HIS A 168 -10.44 14.17 9.92
CA HIS A 168 -11.68 14.46 9.21
C HIS A 168 -12.08 13.35 8.25
N VAL A 169 -11.31 12.28 8.15
CA VAL A 169 -11.52 11.15 7.24
C VAL A 169 -12.16 9.97 7.97
N LEU A 170 -13.13 9.35 7.32
CA LEU A 170 -13.73 8.07 7.68
C LEU A 170 -13.46 7.09 6.55
N THR A 171 -12.51 6.20 6.72
CA THR A 171 -12.19 5.17 5.73
C THR A 171 -13.13 3.98 5.88
N ILE A 172 -13.82 3.63 4.80
CA ILE A 172 -14.86 2.58 4.79
C ILE A 172 -14.58 1.46 3.79
N GLY A 173 -13.37 1.42 3.25
CA GLY A 173 -12.97 0.40 2.29
C GLY A 173 -11.49 0.49 1.93
N CYS A 174 -10.95 -0.63 1.45
CA CYS A 174 -9.58 -0.69 0.96
C CYS A 174 -9.44 -1.70 -0.18
N ALA A 175 -8.38 -1.56 -0.99
CA ALA A 175 -8.10 -2.54 -2.02
C ALA A 175 -7.35 -3.74 -1.46
N GLY A 176 -7.80 -4.94 -1.83
CA GLY A 176 -6.97 -6.14 -1.81
C GLY A 176 -5.94 -6.12 -2.93
N GLY A 177 -5.06 -7.09 -2.93
CA GLY A 177 -4.03 -7.20 -3.96
C GLY A 177 -3.68 -8.65 -4.27
N VAL A 178 -3.14 -8.86 -5.47
CA VAL A 178 -2.52 -10.12 -5.87
C VAL A 178 -1.37 -9.83 -6.83
N ASN A 179 -0.26 -10.49 -6.59
CA ASN A 179 0.88 -10.47 -7.49
C ASN A 179 0.63 -11.39 -8.67
N VAL A 180 0.98 -10.95 -9.88
CA VAL A 180 1.08 -11.81 -11.04
C VAL A 180 2.50 -11.74 -11.58
N SER A 181 3.15 -12.90 -11.69
CA SER A 181 4.47 -13.07 -12.28
C SER A 181 4.36 -13.80 -13.60
N GLY A 182 5.10 -13.33 -14.61
CA GLY A 182 5.22 -14.03 -15.89
C GLY A 182 6.69 -14.25 -16.25
N LYS A 183 6.98 -15.38 -16.92
CA LYS A 183 8.30 -15.70 -17.42
C LYS A 183 8.20 -16.20 -18.85
N LEU A 184 8.68 -15.39 -19.82
CA LEU A 184 8.70 -15.74 -21.24
C LEU A 184 10.09 -16.27 -21.60
N PRO A 185 10.23 -17.55 -21.97
CA PRO A 185 11.47 -18.04 -22.55
C PRO A 185 11.75 -17.35 -23.90
N VAL A 186 12.99 -16.94 -24.12
CA VAL A 186 13.40 -16.32 -25.39
C VAL A 186 14.69 -16.93 -25.91
N ALA A 187 14.75 -17.14 -27.23
CA ALA A 187 15.95 -17.54 -27.89
C ALA A 187 16.77 -16.31 -28.32
N MET A 188 18.09 -16.42 -28.17
CA MET A 188 19.04 -15.43 -28.65
C MET A 188 19.69 -15.86 -29.95
N GLN A 189 19.84 -14.94 -30.89
CA GLN A 189 20.57 -15.15 -32.14
C GLN A 189 21.75 -14.19 -32.24
N THR A 190 22.76 -14.55 -33.04
CA THR A 190 23.90 -13.67 -33.29
C THR A 190 23.46 -12.44 -34.07
N THR A 191 23.92 -11.27 -33.61
CA THR A 191 23.66 -10.00 -34.27
C THR A 191 24.35 -9.94 -35.65
N GLY A 192 23.73 -9.28 -36.61
CA GLY A 192 24.31 -9.08 -37.94
C GLY A 192 25.68 -8.39 -37.87
N LYS A 193 26.63 -8.80 -38.72
CA LYS A 193 28.04 -8.37 -38.67
C LYS A 193 28.23 -6.85 -38.77
N ASP A 194 27.38 -6.19 -39.54
CA ASP A 194 27.48 -4.72 -39.78
C ASP A 194 26.37 -3.95 -39.06
N SER A 195 25.96 -4.41 -37.88
CA SER A 195 24.91 -3.77 -37.11
C SER A 195 25.46 -2.62 -36.23
N LEU A 196 24.65 -1.60 -36.03
CA LEU A 196 24.90 -0.50 -35.11
C LEU A 196 24.16 -0.76 -33.79
N GLY A 197 24.90 -0.73 -32.68
CA GLY A 197 24.29 -0.82 -31.35
C GLY A 197 23.60 0.48 -30.96
N VAL A 198 22.41 0.36 -30.40
CA VAL A 198 21.65 1.51 -29.87
C VAL A 198 21.12 1.18 -28.49
N LYS A 199 21.14 2.20 -27.62
CA LYS A 199 20.51 2.16 -26.31
C LYS A 199 19.47 3.28 -26.24
N VAL A 200 18.23 2.92 -25.96
CA VAL A 200 17.13 3.86 -25.73
C VAL A 200 16.86 3.91 -24.22
N SER A 201 16.63 5.10 -23.69
CA SER A 201 16.35 5.32 -22.27
C SER A 201 15.08 6.15 -22.11
N VAL A 202 14.18 5.70 -21.27
CA VAL A 202 13.02 6.46 -20.76
C VAL A 202 13.30 6.74 -19.29
N ARG A 203 13.35 8.03 -18.90
CA ARG A 203 13.72 8.45 -17.55
C ARG A 203 12.96 9.71 -17.13
N GLY A 204 13.08 10.08 -15.84
CA GLY A 204 12.53 11.33 -15.31
C GLY A 204 11.02 11.30 -15.09
N LEU A 205 10.40 10.12 -15.08
CA LEU A 205 8.99 10.00 -14.71
C LEU A 205 8.84 10.14 -13.20
N LYS A 206 7.68 10.66 -12.75
CA LYS A 206 7.39 10.82 -11.32
C LYS A 206 7.20 9.47 -10.62
N GLY A 207 6.57 8.50 -11.28
CA GLY A 207 6.21 7.24 -10.65
C GLY A 207 5.21 7.43 -9.53
N GLY A 208 5.36 6.68 -8.42
CA GLY A 208 4.52 6.75 -7.24
C GLY A 208 4.03 5.40 -6.79
N HIS A 209 3.17 5.38 -5.75
CA HIS A 209 2.58 4.16 -5.24
C HIS A 209 1.55 3.60 -6.23
N SER A 210 1.64 2.31 -6.57
CA SER A 210 0.79 1.67 -7.59
C SER A 210 -0.70 1.58 -7.21
N GLY A 211 -1.06 1.86 -5.98
CA GLY A 211 -2.43 2.02 -5.51
C GLY A 211 -2.82 3.49 -5.45
N MET A 212 -2.30 4.24 -4.48
CA MET A 212 -2.71 5.61 -4.20
C MET A 212 -2.51 6.58 -5.37
N ASP A 213 -1.39 6.45 -6.10
CA ASP A 213 -1.06 7.37 -7.20
C ASP A 213 -1.56 6.89 -8.57
N ILE A 214 -2.15 5.70 -8.69
CA ILE A 214 -2.59 5.15 -9.98
C ILE A 214 -3.66 6.03 -10.65
N VAL A 215 -4.49 6.67 -9.83
CA VAL A 215 -5.54 7.60 -10.26
C VAL A 215 -4.98 8.84 -10.96
N LEU A 216 -3.73 9.20 -10.71
CA LEU A 216 -3.10 10.40 -11.27
C LEU A 216 -2.71 10.25 -12.76
N GLY A 217 -2.85 9.05 -13.34
CA GLY A 217 -2.60 8.82 -14.76
C GLY A 217 -1.15 9.04 -15.18
N ARG A 218 -0.18 8.84 -14.26
CA ARG A 218 1.25 8.94 -14.55
C ARG A 218 1.71 7.88 -15.53
N ALA A 219 2.72 8.20 -16.33
CA ALA A 219 3.27 7.29 -17.31
C ALA A 219 3.94 6.07 -16.66
N ASN A 220 3.82 4.91 -17.32
CA ASN A 220 4.56 3.70 -16.99
C ASN A 220 5.75 3.55 -17.96
N ALA A 221 6.98 3.61 -17.45
CA ALA A 221 8.18 3.57 -18.28
C ALA A 221 8.30 2.29 -19.13
N ASN A 222 7.80 1.15 -18.62
CA ASN A 222 7.81 -0.12 -19.38
C ASN A 222 6.90 -0.06 -20.59
N LYS A 223 5.72 0.52 -20.45
CA LYS A 223 4.77 0.72 -21.55
C LYS A 223 5.33 1.66 -22.61
N LEU A 224 5.92 2.78 -22.17
CA LEU A 224 6.55 3.73 -23.11
C LEU A 224 7.74 3.10 -23.84
N MET A 225 8.61 2.39 -23.13
CA MET A 225 9.74 1.69 -23.76
C MET A 225 9.27 0.67 -24.77
N ASN A 226 8.22 -0.09 -24.46
CA ASN A 226 7.67 -1.06 -25.39
C ASN A 226 7.10 -0.40 -26.65
N ARG A 227 6.35 0.69 -26.51
CA ARG A 227 5.85 1.48 -27.65
C ARG A 227 6.99 1.90 -28.57
N LEU A 228 8.08 2.45 -28.00
CA LEU A 228 9.25 2.87 -28.77
C LEU A 228 9.97 1.68 -29.45
N ALA A 229 10.21 0.60 -28.70
CA ALA A 229 10.91 -0.58 -29.22
C ALA A 229 10.10 -1.30 -30.31
N TYR A 230 8.77 -1.39 -30.14
CA TYR A 230 7.86 -1.93 -31.16
C TYR A 230 7.90 -1.10 -32.44
N GLU A 231 7.70 0.22 -32.37
CA GLU A 231 7.75 1.09 -33.54
C GLU A 231 9.13 1.06 -34.21
N ALA A 232 10.21 1.07 -33.44
CA ALA A 232 11.57 0.93 -33.95
C ALA A 232 11.78 -0.38 -34.71
N SER A 233 11.21 -1.48 -34.20
CA SER A 233 11.29 -2.78 -34.86
C SER A 233 10.58 -2.79 -36.24
N GLN A 234 9.44 -2.12 -36.33
CA GLN A 234 8.67 -2.03 -37.59
C GLN A 234 9.31 -1.11 -38.61
N ARG A 235 9.93 -0.01 -38.18
CA ARG A 235 10.48 1.00 -39.09
C ARG A 235 11.92 0.76 -39.48
N PHE A 236 12.74 0.27 -38.56
CA PHE A 236 14.20 0.19 -38.69
C PHE A 236 14.75 -1.24 -38.48
N GLY A 237 13.87 -2.23 -38.33
CA GLY A 237 14.29 -3.60 -38.03
C GLY A 237 15.04 -3.70 -36.68
N PHE A 238 14.72 -2.86 -35.67
CA PHE A 238 15.34 -2.90 -34.36
C PHE A 238 15.21 -4.27 -33.72
N GLN A 239 16.35 -4.86 -33.35
CA GLN A 239 16.44 -6.15 -32.68
C GLN A 239 16.89 -5.95 -31.24
N LEU A 240 16.08 -6.39 -30.29
CA LEU A 240 16.29 -6.21 -28.86
C LEU A 240 17.40 -7.15 -28.35
N ALA A 241 18.35 -6.61 -27.58
CA ALA A 241 19.39 -7.38 -26.89
C ALA A 241 19.20 -7.37 -25.37
N ALA A 242 18.67 -6.30 -24.83
CA ALA A 242 18.38 -6.15 -23.41
C ALA A 242 17.20 -5.21 -23.20
N VAL A 243 16.40 -5.47 -22.19
CA VAL A 243 15.40 -4.55 -21.67
C VAL A 243 15.35 -4.69 -20.15
N GLN A 244 15.28 -3.56 -19.46
CA GLN A 244 15.10 -3.51 -18.01
C GLN A 244 14.35 -2.24 -17.63
N GLY A 245 13.25 -2.40 -16.91
CA GLY A 245 12.51 -1.29 -16.35
C GLY A 245 11.71 -1.67 -15.13
N GLY A 246 11.58 -0.71 -14.21
CA GLY A 246 10.89 -0.91 -12.95
C GLY A 246 11.60 -1.86 -11.98
N GLY A 247 10.87 -2.35 -10.99
CA GLY A 247 11.41 -3.24 -9.96
C GLY A 247 10.38 -3.61 -8.90
N LEU A 248 10.01 -2.70 -8.03
CA LEU A 248 9.07 -2.95 -6.95
C LEU A 248 7.62 -3.03 -7.46
N ARG A 249 6.88 -4.06 -7.06
CA ARG A 249 5.50 -4.30 -7.51
C ARG A 249 4.54 -3.16 -7.15
N ASN A 250 4.72 -2.56 -5.98
CA ASN A 250 3.90 -1.45 -5.48
C ASN A 250 4.35 -0.07 -5.98
N ALA A 251 5.31 0.01 -6.90
CA ALA A 251 5.79 1.26 -7.50
C ALA A 251 5.50 1.34 -9.00
N ILE A 252 4.98 2.48 -9.46
CA ILE A 252 4.83 2.78 -10.89
C ILE A 252 6.23 2.97 -11.48
N PRO A 253 6.61 2.23 -12.55
CA PRO A 253 7.95 2.30 -13.14
C PRO A 253 8.32 3.70 -13.61
N ARG A 254 9.44 4.22 -13.10
CA ARG A 254 9.94 5.58 -13.41
C ARG A 254 10.95 5.59 -14.54
N GLU A 255 11.63 4.47 -14.78
CA GLU A 255 12.69 4.33 -15.77
C GLU A 255 12.59 2.98 -16.47
N SER A 256 12.97 2.98 -17.74
CA SER A 256 13.14 1.76 -18.54
C SER A 256 14.23 1.99 -19.58
N PHE A 257 15.01 0.96 -19.82
CA PHE A 257 16.16 0.96 -20.73
C PHE A 257 16.08 -0.22 -21.68
N ALA A 258 16.28 0.03 -22.96
CA ALA A 258 16.41 -1.02 -23.98
C ALA A 258 17.70 -0.86 -24.76
N THR A 259 18.42 -1.96 -24.96
CA THR A 259 19.58 -2.02 -25.83
C THR A 259 19.29 -2.97 -26.96
N GLY A 260 19.72 -2.61 -28.17
CA GLY A 260 19.51 -3.45 -29.33
C GLY A 260 20.40 -3.03 -30.51
N ALA A 261 20.04 -3.49 -31.69
CA ALA A 261 20.79 -3.28 -32.91
C ALA A 261 19.88 -2.84 -34.06
N ILE A 262 20.39 -1.95 -34.91
CA ILE A 262 19.76 -1.49 -36.16
C ILE A 262 20.77 -1.56 -37.31
N ASN A 263 20.32 -1.31 -38.54
CA ASN A 263 21.22 -1.13 -39.67
C ASN A 263 21.95 0.23 -39.52
N PRO A 264 23.28 0.32 -39.66
CA PRO A 264 24.04 1.59 -39.53
C PRO A 264 23.58 2.72 -40.48
N LYS A 265 23.06 2.39 -41.64
CA LYS A 265 22.51 3.36 -42.60
C LYS A 265 21.28 4.12 -42.08
N ASP A 266 20.58 3.51 -41.11
CA ASP A 266 19.36 4.07 -40.58
C ASP A 266 19.60 4.98 -39.34
N ARG A 267 20.88 5.21 -38.94
CA ARG A 267 21.29 5.96 -37.75
C ARG A 267 20.61 7.33 -37.63
N ASP A 268 20.71 8.16 -38.66
CA ASP A 268 20.19 9.52 -38.60
C ASP A 268 18.67 9.55 -38.70
N ALA A 269 18.09 8.65 -39.50
CA ALA A 269 16.64 8.48 -39.57
C ALA A 269 16.06 7.99 -38.25
N PHE A 270 16.74 7.06 -37.58
CA PHE A 270 16.36 6.58 -36.25
C PHE A 270 16.40 7.71 -35.20
N ALA A 271 17.47 8.49 -35.17
CA ALA A 271 17.60 9.64 -34.25
C ALA A 271 16.50 10.68 -34.49
N GLY A 272 16.23 11.02 -35.75
CA GLY A 272 15.18 11.97 -36.12
C GLY A 272 13.78 11.48 -35.71
N TRP A 273 13.46 10.22 -36.02
CA TRP A 273 12.21 9.59 -35.62
C TRP A 273 12.05 9.57 -34.09
N LEU A 274 13.09 9.15 -33.34
CA LEU A 274 13.01 9.11 -31.90
C LEU A 274 12.80 10.50 -31.31
N GLY A 275 13.47 11.52 -31.83
CA GLY A 275 13.31 12.91 -31.42
C GLY A 275 11.87 13.40 -31.58
N GLU A 276 11.25 13.13 -32.73
CA GLU A 276 9.85 13.49 -33.01
C GLU A 276 8.87 12.70 -32.12
N THR A 277 9.05 11.39 -32.03
CA THR A 277 8.21 10.52 -31.19
C THR A 277 8.32 10.91 -29.70
N SER A 278 9.54 11.25 -29.23
CA SER A 278 9.77 11.75 -27.89
C SER A 278 9.01 13.03 -27.59
N ARG A 279 8.97 13.96 -28.57
CA ARG A 279 8.20 15.20 -28.44
C ARG A 279 6.72 14.92 -28.25
N VAL A 280 6.15 14.05 -29.09
CA VAL A 280 4.74 13.66 -29.02
C VAL A 280 4.41 13.00 -27.67
N ILE A 281 5.21 12.03 -27.21
CA ILE A 281 4.98 11.36 -25.92
C ILE A 281 5.10 12.35 -24.76
N ARG A 282 6.06 13.26 -24.78
CA ARG A 282 6.17 14.29 -23.72
C ARG A 282 4.97 15.22 -23.69
N GLU A 283 4.37 15.55 -24.83
CA GLU A 283 3.13 16.34 -24.88
C GLU A 283 1.94 15.57 -24.30
N GLU A 284 1.84 14.25 -24.54
CA GLU A 284 0.80 13.39 -23.95
C GLU A 284 0.84 13.41 -22.40
N TYR A 285 2.03 13.47 -21.80
CA TYR A 285 2.25 13.38 -20.34
C TYR A 285 2.76 14.66 -19.69
N GLN A 286 2.69 15.80 -20.36
CA GLN A 286 3.29 17.06 -19.86
C GLN A 286 2.76 17.50 -18.48
N LEU A 287 1.50 17.15 -18.14
CA LEU A 287 0.90 17.51 -16.86
C LEU A 287 1.27 16.53 -15.74
N THR A 288 1.46 15.25 -16.05
CA THR A 288 1.73 14.22 -15.05
C THR A 288 3.23 13.97 -14.87
N ASP A 289 4.01 14.03 -15.95
CA ASP A 289 5.44 13.69 -15.98
C ASP A 289 6.28 14.75 -16.74
N PRO A 290 6.29 16.01 -16.30
CA PRO A 290 6.92 17.13 -17.03
C PRO A 290 8.43 16.97 -17.23
N ASP A 291 9.10 16.21 -16.36
CA ASP A 291 10.55 15.98 -16.40
C ASP A 291 10.96 14.76 -17.24
N MET A 292 9.99 14.15 -17.96
CA MET A 292 10.23 12.99 -18.80
C MET A 292 11.30 13.26 -19.86
N ARG A 293 12.24 12.32 -19.98
CA ARG A 293 13.32 12.30 -20.97
C ARG A 293 13.33 10.96 -21.70
N ILE A 294 13.45 11.05 -23.02
CA ILE A 294 13.61 9.90 -23.91
C ILE A 294 14.84 10.18 -24.76
N ASP A 295 15.88 9.39 -24.55
CA ASP A 295 17.18 9.60 -25.16
C ASP A 295 17.65 8.37 -25.93
N VAL A 296 18.50 8.58 -26.95
CA VAL A 296 19.23 7.52 -27.65
C VAL A 296 20.73 7.72 -27.52
N GLU A 297 21.43 6.62 -27.28
CA GLU A 297 22.88 6.52 -27.33
C GLU A 297 23.26 5.50 -28.40
N PHE A 298 24.12 5.89 -29.34
CA PHE A 298 24.70 4.95 -30.30
C PHE A 298 25.99 4.38 -29.72
N LEU A 299 26.02 3.05 -29.61
CA LEU A 299 27.08 2.34 -28.93
C LEU A 299 28.31 2.16 -29.82
N ALA A 300 29.49 2.09 -29.22
CA ALA A 300 30.76 1.84 -29.92
C ALA A 300 30.81 0.46 -30.61
N ALA A 301 30.06 -0.52 -30.06
CA ALA A 301 29.90 -1.85 -30.64
C ALA A 301 28.45 -2.29 -30.53
N ALA A 302 27.95 -3.02 -31.51
CA ALA A 302 26.65 -3.70 -31.45
C ALA A 302 26.69 -4.81 -30.39
N PRO A 303 25.56 -5.13 -29.71
CA PRO A 303 25.49 -6.31 -28.85
C PRO A 303 25.77 -7.58 -29.66
N GLU A 304 26.47 -8.57 -29.07
CA GLU A 304 26.82 -9.82 -29.75
C GLU A 304 25.60 -10.67 -30.10
N LYS A 305 24.58 -10.63 -29.28
CA LYS A 305 23.33 -11.39 -29.42
C LYS A 305 22.11 -10.50 -29.25
N VAL A 306 21.07 -10.84 -29.96
CA VAL A 306 19.74 -10.21 -29.91
C VAL A 306 18.67 -11.28 -29.78
N VAL A 307 17.53 -10.94 -29.25
CA VAL A 307 16.35 -11.82 -29.19
C VAL A 307 15.88 -12.14 -30.59
N THR A 308 15.46 -13.38 -30.82
CA THR A 308 14.87 -13.76 -32.13
C THR A 308 13.64 -12.92 -32.44
N THR A 309 13.38 -12.62 -33.71
CA THR A 309 12.23 -11.81 -34.14
C THR A 309 10.90 -12.38 -33.63
N SER A 310 10.75 -13.70 -33.61
CA SER A 310 9.56 -14.38 -33.13
C SER A 310 9.30 -14.09 -31.64
N ASP A 311 10.33 -14.21 -30.79
CA ASP A 311 10.18 -14.05 -29.36
C ASP A 311 10.11 -12.58 -28.97
N GLN A 312 10.80 -11.68 -29.69
CA GLN A 312 10.64 -10.24 -29.59
C GLN A 312 9.20 -9.80 -29.87
N THR A 313 8.56 -10.38 -30.89
CA THR A 313 7.15 -10.11 -31.21
C THR A 313 6.22 -10.51 -30.04
N LYS A 314 6.45 -11.68 -29.44
CA LYS A 314 5.69 -12.13 -28.27
C LYS A 314 5.89 -11.21 -27.07
N LEU A 315 7.15 -10.81 -26.80
CA LEU A 315 7.47 -9.88 -25.72
C LEU A 315 6.71 -8.57 -25.88
N PHE A 316 6.78 -7.97 -27.06
CA PHE A 316 6.08 -6.71 -27.34
C PHE A 316 4.57 -6.86 -27.20
N ALA A 317 3.99 -7.95 -27.72
CA ALA A 317 2.57 -8.24 -27.59
C ALA A 317 2.13 -8.42 -26.13
N ILE A 318 2.94 -9.09 -25.30
CA ILE A 318 2.67 -9.24 -23.87
C ILE A 318 2.63 -7.86 -23.20
N VAL A 319 3.64 -7.03 -23.42
CA VAL A 319 3.69 -5.72 -22.75
C VAL A 319 2.59 -4.79 -23.27
N ASP A 320 2.27 -4.80 -24.57
CA ASP A 320 1.20 -3.98 -25.14
C ASP A 320 -0.18 -4.37 -24.58
N ALA A 321 -0.50 -5.66 -24.60
CA ALA A 321 -1.82 -6.15 -24.22
C ALA A 321 -2.00 -6.31 -22.71
N CYS A 322 -0.91 -6.36 -21.92
CA CYS A 322 -1.00 -6.45 -20.47
C CYS A 322 -1.75 -5.22 -19.90
N PRO A 323 -2.86 -5.41 -19.18
CA PRO A 323 -3.55 -4.33 -18.51
C PRO A 323 -2.58 -3.50 -17.65
N ASN A 324 -2.69 -2.18 -17.70
CA ASN A 324 -1.90 -1.28 -16.84
C ASN A 324 -2.68 0.00 -16.57
N GLY A 325 -2.67 0.47 -15.32
CA GLY A 325 -3.46 1.60 -14.89
C GLY A 325 -4.83 1.17 -14.37
N ILE A 326 -5.80 2.06 -14.46
CA ILE A 326 -7.17 1.86 -13.97
C ILE A 326 -7.91 0.88 -14.88
N PHE A 327 -8.45 -0.17 -14.28
CA PHE A 327 -9.36 -1.10 -14.97
C PHE A 327 -10.83 -0.66 -14.79
N ARG A 328 -11.19 -0.26 -13.56
CA ARG A 328 -12.55 0.20 -13.23
C ARG A 328 -12.54 1.25 -12.12
N MET A 329 -13.39 2.25 -12.25
CA MET A 329 -13.70 3.19 -11.17
C MET A 329 -14.86 2.67 -10.32
N SER A 330 -14.87 3.03 -9.03
CA SER A 330 -15.96 2.66 -8.12
C SER A 330 -17.29 3.33 -8.56
N PRO A 331 -18.38 2.55 -8.65
CA PRO A 331 -19.70 3.13 -8.94
C PRO A 331 -20.34 3.78 -7.70
N SER A 332 -19.84 3.47 -6.49
CA SER A 332 -20.42 3.92 -5.22
C SER A 332 -19.69 5.10 -4.60
N ILE A 333 -18.42 5.31 -4.93
CA ILE A 333 -17.60 6.42 -4.41
C ILE A 333 -16.96 7.16 -5.59
N PRO A 334 -17.38 8.39 -5.87
CA PRO A 334 -16.79 9.20 -6.94
C PRO A 334 -15.29 9.41 -6.74
N GLY A 335 -14.50 9.25 -7.81
CA GLY A 335 -13.05 9.45 -7.78
C GLY A 335 -12.25 8.27 -7.26
N LEU A 336 -12.87 7.27 -6.64
CA LEU A 336 -12.17 6.08 -6.16
C LEU A 336 -11.91 5.09 -7.31
N VAL A 337 -10.68 4.62 -7.40
CA VAL A 337 -10.33 3.46 -8.25
C VAL A 337 -10.82 2.19 -7.57
N GLN A 338 -11.63 1.38 -8.27
CA GLN A 338 -12.07 0.09 -7.76
C GLN A 338 -11.06 -1.01 -8.10
N SER A 339 -10.63 -1.09 -9.36
CA SER A 339 -9.70 -2.11 -9.83
C SER A 339 -8.62 -1.51 -10.72
N SER A 340 -7.38 -1.95 -10.53
CA SER A 340 -6.23 -1.50 -11.30
C SER A 340 -5.17 -2.61 -11.43
N ASN A 341 -4.25 -2.42 -12.37
CA ASN A 341 -3.03 -3.21 -12.44
C ASN A 341 -1.82 -2.31 -12.72
N ASN A 342 -0.68 -2.64 -12.14
CA ASN A 342 0.60 -2.03 -12.40
C ASN A 342 1.56 -3.07 -13.02
N LEU A 343 1.95 -2.88 -14.28
CA LEU A 343 3.06 -3.62 -14.90
C LEU A 343 4.38 -3.07 -14.33
N ALA A 344 4.74 -3.57 -13.16
CA ALA A 344 5.79 -3.02 -12.32
C ALA A 344 7.21 -3.28 -12.82
N SER A 345 7.44 -4.39 -13.51
CA SER A 345 8.77 -4.72 -14.02
C SER A 345 8.70 -5.51 -15.32
N VAL A 346 9.62 -5.18 -16.21
CA VAL A 346 9.94 -5.96 -17.43
C VAL A 346 11.46 -6.08 -17.52
N ALA A 347 12.00 -7.28 -17.46
CA ALA A 347 13.44 -7.50 -17.43
C ALA A 347 13.86 -8.73 -18.23
N LEU A 348 14.71 -8.56 -19.24
CA LEU A 348 15.37 -9.67 -19.94
C LEU A 348 16.55 -10.17 -19.11
N LYS A 349 16.49 -11.42 -18.71
CA LYS A 349 17.51 -12.11 -17.88
C LYS A 349 18.02 -13.36 -18.58
N GLY A 350 19.09 -13.20 -19.34
CA GLY A 350 19.70 -14.31 -20.08
C GLY A 350 18.77 -14.88 -21.16
N ASP A 351 18.10 -15.97 -20.88
CA ASP A 351 17.25 -16.74 -21.80
C ASP A 351 15.74 -16.55 -21.58
N HIS A 352 15.35 -15.60 -20.74
CA HIS A 352 13.94 -15.33 -20.48
C HIS A 352 13.68 -13.85 -20.14
N VAL A 353 12.43 -13.43 -20.28
CA VAL A 353 11.93 -12.13 -19.81
C VAL A 353 11.01 -12.35 -18.63
N ASP A 354 11.32 -11.69 -17.51
CA ASP A 354 10.46 -11.63 -16.33
C ASP A 354 9.49 -10.46 -16.46
N PHE A 355 8.23 -10.70 -16.10
CA PHE A 355 7.17 -9.70 -15.94
C PHE A 355 6.66 -9.75 -14.51
N LEU A 356 6.55 -8.60 -13.85
CA LEU A 356 5.97 -8.48 -12.53
C LEU A 356 4.81 -7.50 -12.57
N CYS A 357 3.64 -7.96 -12.10
CA CYS A 357 2.44 -7.14 -11.96
C CYS A 357 1.96 -7.15 -10.51
N LEU A 358 1.22 -6.10 -10.13
CA LEU A 358 0.40 -6.05 -8.94
C LEU A 358 -0.99 -5.57 -9.33
N THR A 359 -1.95 -6.46 -9.20
CA THR A 359 -3.37 -6.19 -9.40
C THR A 359 -4.00 -5.84 -8.07
N ARG A 360 -4.83 -4.79 -8.05
CA ARG A 360 -5.55 -4.33 -6.86
C ARG A 360 -7.03 -4.19 -7.15
N SER A 361 -7.88 -4.51 -6.17
CA SER A 361 -9.30 -4.21 -6.21
C SER A 361 -9.90 -4.23 -4.80
N SER A 362 -10.90 -3.37 -4.55
CA SER A 362 -11.75 -3.46 -3.36
C SER A 362 -12.81 -4.56 -3.48
N VAL A 363 -12.91 -5.21 -4.64
CA VAL A 363 -13.82 -6.32 -4.94
C VAL A 363 -12.98 -7.53 -5.35
N ASP A 364 -12.88 -8.54 -4.50
CA ASP A 364 -11.99 -9.69 -4.70
C ASP A 364 -12.23 -10.42 -6.02
N SER A 365 -13.50 -10.63 -6.41
CA SER A 365 -13.81 -11.29 -7.68
C SER A 365 -13.33 -10.50 -8.91
N GLU A 366 -13.26 -9.16 -8.86
CA GLU A 366 -12.68 -8.35 -9.94
C GLU A 366 -11.14 -8.39 -9.91
N ARG A 367 -10.53 -8.39 -8.70
CA ARG A 367 -9.09 -8.61 -8.54
C ARG A 367 -8.66 -9.91 -9.23
N ASP A 368 -9.37 -10.99 -8.92
CA ASP A 368 -9.09 -12.32 -9.44
C ASP A 368 -9.34 -12.40 -10.97
N GLU A 369 -10.38 -11.71 -11.46
CA GLU A 369 -10.65 -11.61 -12.90
C GLU A 369 -9.52 -10.90 -13.66
N VAL A 370 -9.05 -9.74 -13.17
CA VAL A 370 -7.93 -9.02 -13.82
C VAL A 370 -6.65 -9.85 -13.78
N ALA A 371 -6.35 -10.51 -12.66
CA ALA A 371 -5.21 -11.41 -12.55
C ALA A 371 -5.32 -12.58 -13.53
N ARG A 372 -6.51 -13.19 -13.65
CA ARG A 372 -6.79 -14.27 -14.60
C ARG A 372 -6.58 -13.81 -16.07
N VAL A 373 -7.00 -12.61 -16.41
CA VAL A 373 -6.79 -12.02 -17.75
C VAL A 373 -5.30 -11.91 -18.06
N ILE A 374 -4.50 -11.42 -17.09
CA ILE A 374 -3.04 -11.29 -17.25
C ILE A 374 -2.39 -12.68 -17.40
N CYS A 375 -2.75 -13.64 -16.56
CA CYS A 375 -2.25 -15.02 -16.66
C CYS A 375 -2.60 -15.66 -18.02
N SER A 376 -3.83 -15.45 -18.50
CA SER A 376 -4.29 -15.95 -19.79
C SER A 376 -3.48 -15.35 -20.95
N LEU A 377 -3.22 -14.03 -20.90
CA LEU A 377 -2.38 -13.36 -21.90
C LEU A 377 -0.96 -13.95 -21.93
N PHE A 378 -0.33 -14.07 -20.75
CA PHE A 378 1.02 -14.61 -20.66
C PHE A 378 1.09 -16.04 -21.23
N THR A 379 0.18 -16.88 -20.80
CA THR A 379 0.12 -18.28 -21.25
C THR A 379 -0.15 -18.40 -22.75
N ALA A 380 -1.07 -17.60 -23.30
CA ALA A 380 -1.41 -17.62 -24.73
C ALA A 380 -0.19 -17.25 -25.62
N LEU A 381 0.74 -16.45 -25.11
CA LEU A 381 1.97 -16.06 -25.83
C LEU A 381 3.21 -16.89 -25.44
N GLY A 382 3.00 -17.98 -24.66
CA GLY A 382 4.06 -18.95 -24.35
C GLY A 382 4.90 -18.60 -23.11
N ALA A 383 4.46 -17.64 -22.30
CA ALA A 383 5.05 -17.39 -20.99
C ALA A 383 4.41 -18.28 -19.92
N SER A 384 5.15 -18.64 -18.86
CA SER A 384 4.54 -19.13 -17.63
C SER A 384 3.85 -17.97 -16.90
N ALA A 385 2.84 -18.28 -16.09
CA ALA A 385 2.16 -17.30 -15.25
C ALA A 385 1.89 -17.90 -13.87
N GLU A 386 2.17 -17.14 -12.83
CA GLU A 386 1.97 -17.52 -11.43
C GLU A 386 1.35 -16.34 -10.67
N THR A 387 0.49 -16.66 -9.71
CA THR A 387 -0.06 -15.70 -8.75
C THR A 387 0.43 -16.02 -7.35
N ASP A 388 0.75 -14.99 -6.56
CA ASP A 388 1.18 -15.14 -5.18
C ASP A 388 0.76 -13.94 -4.32
N SER A 389 0.93 -14.09 -3.00
CA SER A 389 0.79 -13.00 -2.02
C SER A 389 -0.54 -12.27 -2.12
N ASP A 390 -1.63 -13.01 -2.31
CA ASP A 390 -2.96 -12.42 -2.32
C ASP A 390 -3.42 -12.01 -0.92
N TYR A 391 -4.17 -10.92 -0.87
CA TYR A 391 -4.88 -10.46 0.30
C TYR A 391 -6.20 -9.81 -0.11
N PRO A 392 -7.25 -9.97 0.72
CA PRO A 392 -8.60 -9.53 0.38
C PRO A 392 -8.73 -8.00 0.44
N GLY A 393 -9.70 -7.48 -0.33
CA GLY A 393 -10.17 -6.12 -0.23
C GLY A 393 -11.24 -5.96 0.83
N TRP A 394 -11.54 -4.72 1.15
CA TRP A 394 -12.68 -4.29 1.94
C TRP A 394 -13.58 -3.44 1.07
N GLN A 395 -14.67 -4.05 0.61
CA GLN A 395 -15.62 -3.35 -0.26
C GLN A 395 -16.35 -2.24 0.51
N PRO A 396 -16.33 -1.00 0.00
CA PRO A 396 -16.99 0.12 0.64
C PRO A 396 -18.51 -0.09 0.76
N LEU A 397 -19.06 0.17 1.96
CA LEU A 397 -20.50 0.12 2.24
C LEU A 397 -20.95 1.46 2.85
N PRO A 398 -21.12 2.55 2.05
CA PRO A 398 -21.46 3.88 2.57
C PRO A 398 -22.78 3.94 3.35
N GLU A 399 -23.70 3.01 3.06
CA GLU A 399 -25.02 2.93 3.67
C GLU A 399 -25.07 2.10 4.97
N SER A 400 -23.94 1.56 5.45
CA SER A 400 -23.88 0.79 6.69
C SER A 400 -24.29 1.63 7.90
N SER A 401 -24.77 0.95 8.96
CA SER A 401 -25.30 1.63 10.15
C SER A 401 -24.20 2.43 10.88
N ILE A 402 -22.98 1.88 10.96
CA ILE A 402 -21.86 2.54 11.63
C ILE A 402 -21.39 3.78 10.85
N VAL A 403 -21.37 3.74 9.52
CA VAL A 403 -20.97 4.89 8.70
C VAL A 403 -21.98 6.03 8.87
N LYS A 404 -23.28 5.72 8.83
CA LYS A 404 -24.35 6.71 9.05
C LYS A 404 -24.27 7.33 10.44
N LEU A 405 -24.10 6.49 11.46
CA LEU A 405 -23.97 6.94 12.85
C LEU A 405 -22.77 7.89 12.98
N MET A 406 -21.60 7.46 12.53
CA MET A 406 -20.38 8.24 12.71
C MET A 406 -20.37 9.51 11.85
N SER A 407 -20.82 9.47 10.61
CA SER A 407 -20.93 10.68 9.78
C SER A 407 -21.90 11.71 10.38
N GLY A 408 -23.05 11.25 10.88
CA GLY A 408 -24.00 12.10 11.57
C GLY A 408 -23.45 12.71 12.85
N LEU A 409 -22.77 11.88 13.65
CA LEU A 409 -22.12 12.31 14.89
C LEU A 409 -21.00 13.31 14.65
N TYR A 410 -20.19 13.11 13.60
CA TYR A 410 -19.14 14.06 13.23
C TYR A 410 -19.72 15.46 12.95
N LYS A 411 -20.80 15.52 12.15
CA LYS A 411 -21.51 16.77 11.83
C LYS A 411 -22.14 17.44 13.07
N GLU A 412 -22.60 16.62 14.03
CA GLU A 412 -23.14 17.11 15.31
C GLU A 412 -22.06 17.72 16.20
N MET A 413 -20.87 17.09 16.25
CA MET A 413 -19.80 17.44 17.19
C MET A 413 -18.84 18.50 16.68
N PHE A 414 -18.64 18.58 15.35
CA PHE A 414 -17.58 19.38 14.73
C PHE A 414 -18.13 20.26 13.60
N ILE A 415 -17.35 21.27 13.23
CA ILE A 415 -17.68 22.13 12.09
C ILE A 415 -17.32 21.39 10.80
N GLY A 416 -18.32 21.20 9.94
CA GLY A 416 -18.15 20.51 8.63
C GLY A 416 -18.68 19.08 8.65
N GLU A 417 -18.39 18.37 7.58
CA GLU A 417 -18.77 16.97 7.38
C GLU A 417 -17.50 16.12 7.36
N ALA A 418 -17.59 14.88 7.83
CA ALA A 418 -16.51 13.92 7.65
C ALA A 418 -16.36 13.57 6.17
N HIS A 419 -15.14 13.43 5.70
CA HIS A 419 -14.84 12.91 4.39
C HIS A 419 -14.90 11.38 4.43
N VAL A 420 -15.95 10.81 3.84
CA VAL A 420 -16.11 9.35 3.77
C VAL A 420 -15.44 8.85 2.50
N GLU A 421 -14.41 8.04 2.67
CA GLU A 421 -13.62 7.55 1.54
C GLU A 421 -13.22 6.07 1.67
N ALA A 422 -12.59 5.56 0.63
CA ALA A 422 -11.87 4.29 0.66
C ALA A 422 -10.51 4.47 0.00
N CYS A 423 -9.49 3.79 0.49
CA CYS A 423 -8.16 3.86 -0.08
C CYS A 423 -7.93 2.74 -1.12
N HIS A 424 -7.13 3.03 -2.14
CA HIS A 424 -6.73 2.02 -3.13
C HIS A 424 -5.40 1.35 -2.74
N ALA A 425 -5.22 1.07 -1.44
CA ALA A 425 -4.11 0.35 -0.82
C ALA A 425 -4.68 -0.71 0.13
N GLY A 426 -3.84 -1.58 0.69
CA GLY A 426 -4.25 -2.59 1.66
C GLY A 426 -4.39 -2.00 3.06
N LEU A 427 -5.35 -2.51 3.84
CA LEU A 427 -5.52 -2.27 5.27
C LEU A 427 -5.89 -3.59 5.95
N GLU A 428 -5.57 -3.73 7.24
CA GLU A 428 -5.93 -4.92 8.03
C GLU A 428 -7.44 -5.19 8.04
N CYS A 429 -8.27 -4.14 7.93
CA CYS A 429 -9.73 -4.27 7.85
C CYS A 429 -10.19 -5.22 6.74
N GLY A 430 -9.52 -5.23 5.56
CA GLY A 430 -9.85 -6.16 4.48
C GLY A 430 -9.66 -7.61 4.91
N ILE A 431 -8.54 -7.89 5.55
CA ILE A 431 -8.18 -9.22 6.03
C ILE A 431 -9.09 -9.65 7.19
N ILE A 432 -9.26 -8.78 8.19
CA ILE A 432 -10.12 -9.05 9.35
C ILE A 432 -11.56 -9.30 8.88
N GLY A 433 -12.09 -8.45 7.99
CA GLY A 433 -13.44 -8.61 7.45
C GLY A 433 -13.64 -9.93 6.70
N SER A 434 -12.62 -10.46 6.05
CA SER A 434 -12.69 -11.76 5.37
C SER A 434 -12.79 -12.94 6.36
N HIS A 435 -12.15 -12.82 7.54
CA HIS A 435 -12.23 -13.83 8.62
C HIS A 435 -13.56 -13.76 9.40
N PHE A 436 -14.18 -12.57 9.46
CA PHE A 436 -15.41 -12.33 10.23
C PHE A 436 -16.51 -11.72 9.34
N PRO A 437 -17.11 -12.51 8.43
CA PRO A 437 -18.13 -12.03 7.49
C PRO A 437 -19.33 -11.37 8.17
N GLY A 438 -19.77 -10.24 7.64
CA GLY A 438 -20.90 -9.47 8.15
C GLY A 438 -20.56 -8.49 9.29
N MET A 439 -19.29 -8.31 9.62
CA MET A 439 -18.82 -7.25 10.50
C MET A 439 -18.88 -5.90 9.77
N GLU A 440 -19.56 -4.92 10.35
CA GLU A 440 -19.50 -3.54 9.88
C GLU A 440 -18.21 -2.88 10.37
N MET A 441 -17.48 -2.27 9.48
CA MET A 441 -16.14 -1.74 9.78
C MET A 441 -16.03 -0.27 9.37
N ILE A 442 -15.23 0.47 10.12
CA ILE A 442 -14.83 1.84 9.81
C ILE A 442 -13.46 2.12 10.42
N SER A 443 -12.59 2.84 9.67
CA SER A 443 -11.30 3.30 10.18
C SER A 443 -11.30 4.82 10.29
N PHE A 444 -10.73 5.33 11.37
CA PHE A 444 -10.56 6.75 11.66
C PHE A 444 -9.46 6.96 12.68
N GLY A 445 -8.91 8.18 12.76
CA GLY A 445 -7.81 8.45 13.67
C GLY A 445 -7.48 9.95 13.78
N PRO A 446 -6.41 10.31 14.48
CA PRO A 446 -5.93 11.69 14.57
C PRO A 446 -5.02 12.04 13.39
N ASN A 447 -4.68 13.35 13.28
CA ASN A 447 -3.70 13.79 12.29
C ASN A 447 -2.28 13.33 12.67
N ILE A 448 -1.74 12.43 11.86
CA ILE A 448 -0.34 11.99 11.87
C ILE A 448 0.28 12.46 10.55
N THR A 449 1.47 12.96 10.56
CA THR A 449 2.18 13.37 9.35
C THR A 449 3.61 12.88 9.39
N GLY A 450 4.13 12.52 8.21
CA GLY A 450 5.48 12.00 8.09
C GLY A 450 5.66 10.59 8.67
N ALA A 451 4.57 9.81 8.81
CA ALA A 451 4.65 8.40 9.17
C ALA A 451 5.73 7.68 8.34
N HIS A 452 6.33 6.64 8.92
CA HIS A 452 7.44 5.86 8.35
C HIS A 452 8.74 6.65 8.12
N SER A 453 8.88 7.83 8.73
CA SER A 453 10.09 8.64 8.65
C SER A 453 10.46 9.27 10.01
N PRO A 454 11.71 9.72 10.20
CA PRO A 454 12.11 10.47 11.41
C PRO A 454 11.43 11.84 11.57
N ASP A 455 10.64 12.28 10.59
CA ASP A 455 9.82 13.49 10.64
C ASP A 455 8.40 13.21 11.15
N GLU A 456 8.10 11.99 11.54
CA GLU A 456 6.79 11.59 12.08
C GLU A 456 6.41 12.43 13.29
N LYS A 457 5.16 12.89 13.26
CA LYS A 457 4.57 13.69 14.33
C LYS A 457 3.06 13.53 14.39
N VAL A 458 2.50 13.63 15.60
CA VAL A 458 1.05 13.60 15.84
C VAL A 458 0.57 14.90 16.43
N GLN A 459 -0.58 15.40 15.94
CA GLN A 459 -1.13 16.68 16.34
C GLN A 459 -1.94 16.55 17.65
N ILE A 460 -1.58 17.33 18.68
CA ILE A 460 -2.18 17.25 20.02
C ILE A 460 -3.67 17.61 20.00
N SER A 461 -4.04 18.71 19.34
CA SER A 461 -5.44 19.13 19.21
C SER A 461 -6.29 18.14 18.44
N SER A 462 -5.70 17.46 17.46
CA SER A 462 -6.36 16.40 16.70
C SER A 462 -6.57 15.13 17.53
N VAL A 463 -5.61 14.73 18.37
CA VAL A 463 -5.79 13.63 19.33
C VAL A 463 -6.93 13.94 20.32
N GLN A 464 -7.07 15.18 20.76
CA GLN A 464 -8.20 15.59 21.61
C GLN A 464 -9.55 15.47 20.89
N LYS A 465 -9.59 15.89 19.62
CA LYS A 465 -10.77 15.77 18.75
C LYS A 465 -11.14 14.29 18.54
N PHE A 466 -10.15 13.48 18.16
CA PHE A 466 -10.28 12.04 17.93
C PHE A 466 -10.79 11.32 19.20
N TRP A 467 -10.22 11.60 20.37
CA TRP A 467 -10.65 11.01 21.63
C TRP A 467 -12.12 11.30 21.95
N ARG A 468 -12.54 12.56 21.82
CA ARG A 468 -13.94 12.95 22.03
C ARG A 468 -14.87 12.25 21.05
N TYR A 469 -14.46 12.11 19.80
CA TYR A 469 -15.22 11.43 18.76
C TYR A 469 -15.34 9.92 19.03
N LEU A 470 -14.24 9.27 19.37
CA LEU A 470 -14.21 7.84 19.72
C LEU A 470 -15.10 7.53 20.94
N THR A 471 -14.96 8.30 22.01
CA THR A 471 -15.73 8.06 23.25
C THR A 471 -17.22 8.32 23.07
N GLU A 472 -17.60 9.36 22.33
CA GLU A 472 -19.00 9.64 22.02
C GLU A 472 -19.57 8.58 21.03
N THR A 473 -18.77 8.09 20.10
CA THR A 473 -19.16 6.97 19.22
C THR A 473 -19.52 5.72 20.04
N LEU A 474 -18.66 5.31 20.98
CA LEU A 474 -18.92 4.17 21.85
C LEU A 474 -20.19 4.36 22.69
N LYS A 475 -20.47 5.57 23.14
CA LYS A 475 -21.67 5.91 23.87
C LYS A 475 -22.94 5.84 23.01
N ARG A 476 -22.85 6.12 21.71
CA ARG A 476 -24.01 6.12 20.77
C ARG A 476 -24.31 4.73 20.21
N ILE A 477 -23.32 3.85 20.08
CA ILE A 477 -23.53 2.45 19.74
C ILE A 477 -24.27 1.77 20.89
#